data_7c82be28b15f5029ba445d2a49cd6b7e
#
_entry.id   7c82be28b15f5029ba445d2a49cd6b7e
#
_cell.length_a   1.000
_cell.length_b   1.000
_cell.length_c   1.000
_cell.angle_alpha   90.00
_cell.angle_beta   90.00
_cell.angle_gamma   90.00
#
_symmetry.space_group_name_H-M   'P 1'
#
loop_
_entity.id
_entity.type
_entity.pdbx_description
1 polymer ?
#
loop_
_entity_poly.entity_id
_entity_poly.type
_entity_poly.pdbx_seq_one_letter_code
_entity_poly.pdbx_strand_id
1 'polypeptide(L)'
;MKVKTILMAGIITGGALLSCTQQSEKDKNGKSEIIGKSVPKIENGLMTPEVLYSFGRIGDVQVSPDRSKILYQGTYVSIQQNKTNPELFVMNADGSDKKQITHTNSRESNPCWLDGGKKIAFLSNEGGTSQIWTMNLDGGDLAKLSEDEKGIDGFLFSPDEKKVLFVKNVTIKQPVSARYPDLPEASGRIIDDLMYKHWDQWVTEVPHPFVADVVNGKLQNIKDLLEGEPYESPMLPWGGIEQLAWSPDGKIIAYTCRKKTGKEYAISTNSDIYFYDLTTGQTTNMTQGMMGYDTNPRFSPDGKYLAWQSMERDGYEADKNRLMVMDLATKQKTYVTENFDYNTDVIQWADDSRHIYLIACVEAKTQIFVADFLTKEVKPITQGQHDYLSVALGGQGKLIAKRQSMSKPDEIY
;
A
#
# COMPACT_ATOMS: atom_id res chain seq x y z
N MET A 1 28.64 81.51 16.36
CA MET A 1 29.11 80.15 16.47
C MET A 1 28.29 79.32 15.48
N LYS A 2 28.85 78.98 14.32
CA LYS A 2 28.17 78.25 13.28
C LYS A 2 28.44 76.74 13.46
N VAL A 3 27.39 75.99 13.70
CA VAL A 3 27.43 74.50 13.73
C VAL A 3 27.27 73.99 12.26
N LYS A 4 28.30 73.32 11.78
CA LYS A 4 28.24 72.60 10.46
C LYS A 4 27.57 71.26 10.63
N THR A 5 26.49 71.10 9.97
CA THR A 5 25.78 69.76 9.79
C THR A 5 26.55 68.96 8.76
N ILE A 6 27.11 67.82 9.13
CA ILE A 6 27.68 66.82 8.22
C ILE A 6 26.60 65.83 7.83
N LEU A 7 26.22 65.84 6.56
CA LEU A 7 25.37 64.81 5.95
C LEU A 7 26.26 63.58 5.70
N MET A 8 26.02 62.49 6.40
CA MET A 8 26.52 61.15 6.02
C MET A 8 25.52 60.52 5.05
N ALA A 9 25.93 60.38 3.80
CA ALA A 9 25.22 59.58 2.82
C ALA A 9 25.49 58.09 3.09
N GLY A 10 24.50 57.39 3.64
CA GLY A 10 24.56 55.95 3.80
C GLY A 10 24.28 55.28 2.44
N ILE A 11 25.25 54.55 1.91
CA ILE A 11 25.11 53.70 0.77
C ILE A 11 24.35 52.45 1.26
N ILE A 12 23.08 52.33 0.89
CA ILE A 12 22.30 51.09 1.06
C ILE A 12 22.71 50.19 -0.10
N THR A 13 23.61 49.24 0.16
CA THR A 13 23.83 48.10 -0.72
C THR A 13 22.63 47.17 -0.58
N GLY A 14 21.74 47.23 -1.55
CA GLY A 14 20.66 46.30 -1.68
C GLY A 14 21.21 44.90 -1.94
N GLY A 15 21.22 44.08 -0.87
CA GLY A 15 21.40 42.64 -1.02
C GLY A 15 20.21 42.09 -1.79
N ALA A 16 20.40 41.79 -3.09
CA ALA A 16 19.47 40.98 -3.85
C ALA A 16 19.43 39.61 -3.19
N LEU A 17 18.35 39.30 -2.48
CA LEU A 17 17.96 37.93 -2.14
C LEU A 17 17.70 37.22 -3.49
N LEU A 18 18.75 36.55 -3.98
CA LEU A 18 18.58 35.54 -5.01
C LEU A 18 17.72 34.41 -4.42
N SER A 19 16.41 34.54 -4.57
CA SER A 19 15.49 33.43 -4.52
C SER A 19 15.94 32.47 -5.63
N CYS A 20 16.64 31.40 -5.28
CA CYS A 20 16.83 30.28 -6.17
C CYS A 20 15.46 29.64 -6.42
N THR A 21 14.68 30.17 -7.33
CA THR A 21 13.66 29.44 -8.04
C THR A 21 14.39 28.39 -8.85
N GLN A 22 14.47 27.15 -8.34
CA GLN A 22 14.89 26.01 -9.14
C GLN A 22 13.92 25.90 -10.32
N GLN A 23 14.37 26.34 -11.50
CA GLN A 23 13.71 25.99 -12.76
C GLN A 23 13.90 24.49 -12.95
N SER A 24 12.81 23.73 -12.93
CA SER A 24 12.83 22.36 -13.44
C SER A 24 13.38 22.38 -14.86
N GLU A 25 14.40 21.57 -15.13
CA GLU A 25 14.89 21.38 -16.49
C GLU A 25 13.71 20.91 -17.34
N LYS A 26 13.40 21.69 -18.36
CA LYS A 26 12.37 21.36 -19.34
C LYS A 26 13.08 20.82 -20.58
N ASP A 27 12.50 19.81 -21.20
CA ASP A 27 12.94 19.33 -22.50
C ASP A 27 12.83 20.45 -23.56
N LYS A 28 13.35 20.20 -24.78
CA LYS A 28 13.31 21.15 -25.91
C LYS A 28 11.89 21.58 -26.31
N ASN A 29 10.84 20.88 -25.76
CA ASN A 29 9.43 21.14 -26.00
C ASN A 29 8.74 21.78 -24.77
N GLY A 30 9.46 22.11 -23.70
CA GLY A 30 8.94 22.76 -22.51
C GLY A 30 8.27 21.81 -21.50
N LYS A 31 8.36 20.48 -21.70
CA LYS A 31 7.91 19.46 -20.73
C LYS A 31 9.00 19.20 -19.70
N SER A 32 8.63 18.92 -18.46
CA SER A 32 9.58 18.48 -17.44
C SER A 32 10.21 17.15 -17.87
N GLU A 33 11.53 17.02 -17.74
CA GLU A 33 12.23 15.78 -18.03
C GLU A 33 11.72 14.66 -17.10
N ILE A 34 11.45 13.46 -17.67
CA ILE A 34 11.04 12.30 -16.90
C ILE A 34 12.21 11.85 -16.03
N ILE A 35 11.96 11.72 -14.72
CA ILE A 35 12.96 11.23 -13.78
C ILE A 35 13.22 9.76 -14.06
N GLY A 36 14.39 9.43 -14.54
CA GLY A 36 14.85 8.09 -14.85
C GLY A 36 16.08 7.69 -14.02
N LYS A 37 16.69 6.57 -14.41
CA LYS A 37 17.91 6.05 -13.78
C LYS A 37 19.06 7.03 -13.94
N SER A 38 19.62 7.52 -12.84
CA SER A 38 20.85 8.32 -12.86
C SER A 38 22.09 7.42 -12.78
N VAL A 39 23.21 7.89 -13.38
CA VAL A 39 24.50 7.17 -13.37
C VAL A 39 25.55 8.15 -12.86
N PRO A 40 25.71 8.34 -11.54
CA PRO A 40 26.70 9.25 -10.99
C PRO A 40 28.12 8.70 -11.23
N LYS A 41 29.07 9.62 -11.32
CA LYS A 41 30.50 9.26 -11.32
C LYS A 41 30.89 8.76 -9.93
N ILE A 42 31.41 7.52 -9.84
CA ILE A 42 31.93 6.97 -8.60
C ILE A 42 33.43 7.29 -8.52
N GLU A 43 33.82 8.07 -7.54
CA GLU A 43 35.22 8.39 -7.28
C GLU A 43 35.71 7.66 -6.02
N ASN A 44 36.88 7.03 -6.14
CA ASN A 44 37.54 6.32 -5.04
C ASN A 44 36.69 5.23 -4.33
N GLY A 45 35.65 4.72 -4.98
CA GLY A 45 34.76 3.70 -4.41
C GLY A 45 33.90 4.18 -3.21
N LEU A 46 33.75 5.50 -3.05
CA LEU A 46 32.99 6.06 -1.92
C LEU A 46 31.47 6.13 -2.24
N MET A 47 30.67 5.81 -1.23
CA MET A 47 29.23 6.01 -1.24
C MET A 47 28.95 7.48 -0.94
N THR A 48 28.59 8.25 -1.98
CA THR A 48 28.10 9.63 -1.81
C THR A 48 26.58 9.65 -1.82
N PRO A 49 25.92 10.75 -1.40
CA PRO A 49 24.48 10.89 -1.52
C PRO A 49 23.98 10.63 -2.96
N GLU A 50 24.68 11.14 -3.96
CA GLU A 50 24.33 10.95 -5.38
C GLU A 50 24.39 9.46 -5.77
N VAL A 51 25.39 8.73 -5.32
CA VAL A 51 25.50 7.27 -5.54
C VAL A 51 24.37 6.55 -4.84
N LEU A 52 24.09 6.87 -3.57
CA LEU A 52 23.00 6.25 -2.81
C LEU A 52 21.62 6.47 -3.46
N TYR A 53 21.34 7.69 -3.91
CA TYR A 53 20.08 8.03 -4.55
C TYR A 53 19.99 7.58 -6.01
N SER A 54 21.08 7.11 -6.63
CA SER A 54 21.05 6.53 -7.97
C SER A 54 20.52 5.10 -8.03
N PHE A 55 20.46 4.41 -6.90
CA PHE A 55 19.85 3.09 -6.84
C PHE A 55 18.34 3.18 -7.06
N GLY A 56 17.81 2.38 -8.00
CA GLY A 56 16.37 2.17 -8.11
C GLY A 56 15.83 1.49 -6.85
N ARG A 57 14.63 1.84 -6.44
CA ARG A 57 13.90 1.23 -5.31
C ARG A 57 12.82 0.33 -5.87
N ILE A 58 12.83 -0.95 -5.49
CA ILE A 58 11.79 -1.90 -5.91
C ILE A 58 10.62 -1.79 -4.94
N GLY A 59 9.45 -1.45 -5.49
CA GLY A 59 8.19 -1.41 -4.76
C GLY A 59 7.42 -2.74 -4.84
N ASP A 60 6.16 -2.68 -5.30
CA ASP A 60 5.31 -3.85 -5.48
C ASP A 60 5.88 -4.84 -6.48
N VAL A 61 5.75 -6.13 -6.15
CA VAL A 61 6.18 -7.24 -7.02
C VAL A 61 5.02 -8.21 -7.18
N GLN A 62 4.58 -8.42 -8.41
CA GLN A 62 3.45 -9.28 -8.76
C GLN A 62 3.87 -10.35 -9.77
N VAL A 63 3.64 -11.61 -9.43
CA VAL A 63 3.87 -12.74 -10.34
C VAL A 63 2.65 -12.93 -11.23
N SER A 64 2.85 -13.14 -12.54
CA SER A 64 1.74 -13.38 -13.46
C SER A 64 0.97 -14.65 -13.11
N PRO A 65 -0.33 -14.78 -13.50
CA PRO A 65 -1.13 -15.97 -13.21
C PRO A 65 -0.52 -17.28 -13.71
N ASP A 66 0.16 -17.26 -14.85
CA ASP A 66 0.90 -18.39 -15.42
C ASP A 66 2.30 -18.59 -14.83
N ARG A 67 2.72 -17.67 -13.92
CA ARG A 67 4.02 -17.64 -13.25
C ARG A 67 5.24 -17.52 -14.17
N SER A 68 5.03 -17.05 -15.40
CA SER A 68 6.10 -16.86 -16.38
C SER A 68 6.75 -15.48 -16.31
N LYS A 69 6.07 -14.49 -15.74
CA LYS A 69 6.50 -13.08 -15.69
C LYS A 69 6.37 -12.47 -14.31
N ILE A 70 7.13 -11.40 -14.11
CA ILE A 70 7.10 -10.56 -12.91
C ILE A 70 6.82 -9.13 -13.35
N LEU A 71 5.77 -8.54 -12.80
CA LEU A 71 5.43 -7.12 -12.89
C LEU A 71 5.89 -6.45 -11.60
N TYR A 72 6.62 -5.34 -11.68
CA TYR A 72 7.11 -4.66 -10.50
C TYR A 72 7.19 -3.15 -10.67
N GLN A 73 7.11 -2.44 -9.57
CA GLN A 73 7.35 -1.01 -9.50
C GLN A 73 8.84 -0.75 -9.29
N GLY A 74 9.40 0.17 -10.07
CA GLY A 74 10.75 0.69 -9.88
C GLY A 74 10.73 2.20 -9.69
N THR A 75 11.28 2.72 -8.60
CA THR A 75 11.27 4.14 -8.29
C THR A 75 12.66 4.73 -8.47
N TYR A 76 12.77 5.79 -9.26
CA TYR A 76 13.98 6.58 -9.41
C TYR A 76 13.88 7.91 -8.65
N VAL A 77 15.02 8.48 -8.31
CA VAL A 77 15.13 9.70 -7.51
C VAL A 77 15.88 10.77 -8.29
N SER A 78 15.35 11.98 -8.32
CA SER A 78 16.07 13.19 -8.75
C SER A 78 16.37 14.04 -7.53
N ILE A 79 17.65 14.12 -7.16
CA ILE A 79 18.12 14.99 -6.07
C ILE A 79 17.85 16.46 -6.42
N GLN A 80 18.11 16.84 -7.67
CA GLN A 80 17.95 18.23 -8.16
C GLN A 80 16.51 18.72 -8.06
N GLN A 81 15.55 17.83 -8.39
CA GLN A 81 14.12 18.15 -8.35
C GLN A 81 13.51 17.86 -6.96
N ASN A 82 14.25 17.19 -6.06
CA ASN A 82 13.74 16.66 -4.78
C ASN A 82 12.44 15.87 -4.96
N LYS A 83 12.42 14.97 -5.96
CA LYS A 83 11.26 14.17 -6.37
C LYS A 83 11.64 12.73 -6.66
N THR A 84 10.64 11.87 -6.55
CA THR A 84 10.71 10.47 -6.96
C THR A 84 9.74 10.20 -8.10
N ASN A 85 10.09 9.27 -8.98
CA ASN A 85 9.23 8.81 -10.07
C ASN A 85 9.13 7.28 -10.03
N PRO A 86 8.04 6.72 -9.50
CA PRO A 86 7.75 5.29 -9.59
C PRO A 86 7.17 4.97 -10.97
N GLU A 87 7.72 3.96 -11.62
CA GLU A 87 7.34 3.46 -12.93
C GLU A 87 7.14 1.95 -12.89
N LEU A 88 6.44 1.38 -13.85
CA LEU A 88 6.19 -0.06 -13.94
C LEU A 88 7.14 -0.75 -14.91
N PHE A 89 7.55 -1.93 -14.52
CA PHE A 89 8.47 -2.79 -15.26
C PHE A 89 7.92 -4.21 -15.33
N VAL A 90 8.26 -4.90 -16.40
CA VAL A 90 7.99 -6.33 -16.57
C VAL A 90 9.27 -7.07 -16.92
N MET A 91 9.43 -8.30 -16.42
CA MET A 91 10.49 -9.22 -16.82
C MET A 91 9.99 -10.66 -16.81
N ASN A 92 10.74 -11.56 -17.42
CA ASN A 92 10.49 -12.99 -17.25
C ASN A 92 10.81 -13.43 -15.82
N ALA A 93 10.21 -14.53 -15.35
CA ALA A 93 10.42 -15.05 -13.99
C ALA A 93 11.87 -15.49 -13.71
N ASP A 94 12.69 -15.71 -14.76
CA ASP A 94 14.12 -15.99 -14.65
C ASP A 94 14.99 -14.72 -14.59
N GLY A 95 14.37 -13.52 -14.59
CA GLY A 95 15.04 -12.23 -14.58
C GLY A 95 15.50 -11.70 -15.94
N SER A 96 15.24 -12.43 -17.02
CA SER A 96 15.54 -11.99 -18.39
C SER A 96 14.46 -11.04 -18.93
N ASP A 97 14.72 -10.40 -20.08
CA ASP A 97 13.80 -9.55 -20.85
C ASP A 97 13.14 -8.42 -20.02
N LYS A 98 13.96 -7.71 -19.23
CA LYS A 98 13.49 -6.56 -18.44
C LYS A 98 13.07 -5.40 -19.32
N LYS A 99 11.84 -4.93 -19.15
CA LYS A 99 11.28 -3.79 -19.89
C LYS A 99 10.59 -2.84 -18.93
N GLN A 100 10.83 -1.55 -19.11
CA GLN A 100 9.99 -0.50 -18.55
C GLN A 100 8.76 -0.36 -19.42
N ILE A 101 7.56 -0.33 -18.83
CA ILE A 101 6.29 -0.31 -19.58
C ILE A 101 5.49 0.97 -19.38
N THR A 102 5.83 1.79 -18.38
CA THR A 102 5.32 3.16 -18.23
C THR A 102 6.46 4.17 -18.33
N HIS A 103 6.17 5.34 -18.91
CA HIS A 103 7.14 6.41 -19.15
C HIS A 103 6.47 7.76 -18.93
N THR A 104 6.20 8.11 -17.66
CA THR A 104 5.44 9.31 -17.32
C THR A 104 6.14 10.12 -16.23
N ASN A 105 5.63 11.31 -15.92
CA ASN A 105 6.01 12.07 -14.73
C ASN A 105 5.00 11.87 -13.58
N SER A 106 4.08 10.93 -13.76
CA SER A 106 3.07 10.56 -12.78
C SER A 106 3.62 9.47 -11.87
N ARG A 107 2.84 9.12 -10.85
CA ARG A 107 3.20 8.06 -9.90
C ARG A 107 2.38 6.82 -10.23
N GLU A 108 3.03 5.78 -10.76
CA GLU A 108 2.43 4.49 -11.02
C GLU A 108 2.65 3.56 -9.81
N SER A 109 1.57 2.97 -9.29
CA SER A 109 1.60 2.09 -8.11
C SER A 109 0.49 1.05 -8.14
N ASN A 110 0.48 0.15 -7.17
CA ASN A 110 -0.53 -0.91 -7.01
C ASN A 110 -0.76 -1.69 -8.33
N PRO A 111 0.31 -2.16 -9.02
CA PRO A 111 0.14 -2.90 -10.26
C PRO A 111 -0.52 -4.26 -10.00
N CYS A 112 -1.40 -4.69 -10.90
CA CYS A 112 -1.93 -6.05 -10.89
C CYS A 112 -2.12 -6.59 -12.31
N TRP A 113 -2.10 -7.92 -12.42
CA TRP A 113 -2.31 -8.63 -13.67
C TRP A 113 -3.80 -8.77 -13.99
N LEU A 114 -4.15 -8.67 -15.26
CA LEU A 114 -5.49 -8.89 -15.81
C LEU A 114 -5.43 -9.75 -17.06
N ASP A 115 -6.59 -10.30 -17.47
CA ASP A 115 -6.77 -11.10 -18.69
C ASP A 115 -5.73 -12.24 -18.80
N GLY A 116 -5.56 -12.98 -17.67
CA GLY A 116 -4.61 -14.09 -17.62
C GLY A 116 -3.15 -13.69 -17.86
N GLY A 117 -2.78 -12.44 -17.58
CA GLY A 117 -1.42 -11.92 -17.74
C GLY A 117 -1.16 -11.19 -19.06
N LYS A 118 -2.20 -10.86 -19.84
CA LYS A 118 -2.05 -10.10 -21.09
C LYS A 118 -2.19 -8.59 -20.88
N LYS A 119 -2.92 -8.20 -19.83
CA LYS A 119 -3.16 -6.81 -19.44
C LYS A 119 -2.72 -6.58 -18.01
N ILE A 120 -2.58 -5.32 -17.66
CA ILE A 120 -2.36 -4.88 -16.28
C ILE A 120 -3.33 -3.76 -15.92
N ALA A 121 -3.59 -3.63 -14.62
CA ALA A 121 -4.15 -2.43 -14.05
C ALA A 121 -3.17 -1.84 -13.02
N PHE A 122 -3.27 -0.55 -12.80
CA PHE A 122 -2.41 0.18 -11.86
C PHE A 122 -3.05 1.51 -11.46
N LEU A 123 -2.57 2.09 -10.37
CA LEU A 123 -2.88 3.47 -10.02
C LEU A 123 -1.92 4.42 -10.71
N SER A 124 -2.45 5.52 -11.24
CA SER A 124 -1.68 6.65 -11.71
C SER A 124 -2.37 7.96 -11.34
N ASN A 125 -1.59 8.95 -10.92
CA ASN A 125 -2.10 10.30 -10.66
C ASN A 125 -1.99 11.21 -11.90
N GLU A 126 -1.90 10.64 -13.09
CA GLU A 126 -1.94 11.40 -14.33
C GLU A 126 -3.27 12.17 -14.46
N GLY A 127 -3.16 13.48 -14.65
CA GLY A 127 -4.31 14.38 -14.69
C GLY A 127 -4.78 14.87 -13.32
N GLY A 128 -4.07 14.58 -12.21
CA GLY A 128 -4.32 15.15 -10.89
C GLY A 128 -4.45 14.13 -9.78
N THR A 129 -5.65 13.61 -9.53
CA THR A 129 -5.91 12.61 -8.49
C THR A 129 -5.58 11.20 -8.97
N SER A 130 -5.19 10.33 -8.02
CA SER A 130 -4.87 8.91 -8.29
C SER A 130 -6.12 8.17 -8.80
N GLN A 131 -5.99 7.49 -9.94
CA GLN A 131 -7.08 6.75 -10.59
C GLN A 131 -6.60 5.36 -11.01
N ILE A 132 -7.53 4.44 -11.21
CA ILE A 132 -7.24 3.12 -11.79
C ILE A 132 -7.13 3.25 -13.30
N TRP A 133 -6.04 2.77 -13.84
CA TRP A 133 -5.77 2.69 -15.27
C TRP A 133 -5.54 1.23 -15.69
N THR A 134 -5.80 0.92 -16.94
CA THR A 134 -5.51 -0.38 -17.55
C THR A 134 -4.74 -0.20 -18.84
N MET A 135 -3.87 -1.14 -19.16
CA MET A 135 -3.16 -1.18 -20.46
C MET A 135 -2.68 -2.59 -20.81
N ASN A 136 -2.34 -2.81 -22.06
CA ASN A 136 -1.61 -4.00 -22.50
C ASN A 136 -0.13 -3.94 -22.09
N LEU A 137 0.55 -5.09 -22.06
CA LEU A 137 1.98 -5.15 -21.68
C LEU A 137 2.93 -4.42 -22.66
N ASP A 138 2.50 -4.14 -23.87
CA ASP A 138 3.25 -3.35 -24.86
C ASP A 138 3.03 -1.84 -24.71
N GLY A 139 2.23 -1.41 -23.73
CA GLY A 139 1.86 -0.02 -23.51
C GLY A 139 0.64 0.42 -24.32
N GLY A 140 0.07 -0.44 -25.15
CA GLY A 140 -1.15 -0.16 -25.92
C GLY A 140 -2.43 -0.24 -25.08
N ASP A 141 -3.54 0.24 -25.65
CA ASP A 141 -4.88 0.25 -25.03
C ASP A 141 -4.93 0.89 -23.64
N LEU A 142 -4.12 1.94 -23.42
CA LEU A 142 -4.12 2.70 -22.17
C LEU A 142 -5.50 3.35 -21.97
N ALA A 143 -6.17 2.99 -20.90
CA ALA A 143 -7.50 3.47 -20.59
C ALA A 143 -7.67 3.77 -19.08
N LYS A 144 -8.36 4.86 -18.78
CA LYS A 144 -8.74 5.26 -17.44
C LYS A 144 -10.04 4.55 -17.05
N LEU A 145 -9.97 3.67 -16.04
CA LEU A 145 -11.10 2.87 -15.56
C LEU A 145 -11.96 3.64 -14.56
N SER A 146 -11.36 4.45 -13.70
CA SER A 146 -12.05 5.21 -12.65
C SER A 146 -11.98 6.72 -12.87
N GLU A 147 -12.97 7.45 -12.34
CA GLU A 147 -13.01 8.92 -12.30
C GLU A 147 -13.58 9.35 -10.96
N ASP A 148 -12.73 9.43 -9.94
CA ASP A 148 -13.12 9.87 -8.60
C ASP A 148 -12.44 11.20 -8.26
N GLU A 149 -13.20 12.16 -7.74
CA GLU A 149 -12.70 13.51 -7.43
C GLU A 149 -11.64 13.50 -6.31
N LYS A 150 -11.77 12.60 -5.34
CA LYS A 150 -10.84 12.48 -4.23
C LYS A 150 -9.67 11.54 -4.54
N GLY A 151 -9.80 10.73 -5.60
CA GLY A 151 -8.83 9.71 -5.98
C GLY A 151 -9.04 8.37 -5.26
N ILE A 152 -8.23 7.40 -5.65
CA ILE A 152 -8.27 6.03 -5.15
C ILE A 152 -6.91 5.72 -4.52
N ASP A 153 -6.93 5.16 -3.30
CA ASP A 153 -5.72 4.86 -2.52
C ASP A 153 -5.19 3.42 -2.74
N GLY A 154 -6.03 2.51 -3.18
CA GLY A 154 -5.69 1.13 -3.49
C GLY A 154 -6.86 0.38 -4.10
N PHE A 155 -6.59 -0.73 -4.80
CA PHE A 155 -7.65 -1.54 -5.41
C PHE A 155 -7.26 -3.02 -5.56
N LEU A 156 -8.29 -3.88 -5.66
CA LEU A 156 -8.19 -5.31 -5.96
C LEU A 156 -9.31 -5.70 -6.92
N PHE A 157 -8.99 -6.39 -8.02
CA PHE A 157 -10.02 -7.00 -8.86
C PHE A 157 -10.58 -8.27 -8.22
N SER A 158 -11.86 -8.54 -8.47
CA SER A 158 -12.44 -9.85 -8.16
C SER A 158 -11.75 -10.96 -8.99
N PRO A 159 -11.78 -12.24 -8.54
CA PRO A 159 -11.14 -13.33 -9.28
C PRO A 159 -11.64 -13.51 -10.72
N ASP A 160 -12.86 -13.09 -11.02
CA ASP A 160 -13.44 -13.10 -12.38
C ASP A 160 -13.27 -11.78 -13.14
N GLU A 161 -12.54 -10.82 -12.56
CA GLU A 161 -12.23 -9.50 -13.10
C GLU A 161 -13.46 -8.62 -13.42
N LYS A 162 -14.66 -9.02 -12.99
CA LYS A 162 -15.90 -8.26 -13.27
C LYS A 162 -16.20 -7.19 -12.24
N LYS A 163 -15.53 -7.21 -11.11
CA LYS A 163 -15.68 -6.20 -10.04
C LYS A 163 -14.33 -5.71 -9.57
N VAL A 164 -14.35 -4.49 -9.02
CA VAL A 164 -13.20 -3.89 -8.34
C VAL A 164 -13.61 -3.52 -6.92
N LEU A 165 -12.83 -3.99 -5.96
CA LEU A 165 -12.80 -3.49 -4.60
C LEU A 165 -11.74 -2.39 -4.54
N PHE A 166 -12.08 -1.20 -4.06
CA PHE A 166 -11.14 -0.08 -3.99
C PHE A 166 -11.36 0.76 -2.74
N VAL A 167 -10.34 1.51 -2.37
CA VAL A 167 -10.33 2.36 -1.18
C VAL A 167 -10.31 3.82 -1.60
N LYS A 168 -11.18 4.62 -1.00
CA LYS A 168 -11.15 6.08 -1.08
C LYS A 168 -11.62 6.72 0.21
N ASN A 169 -11.25 7.98 0.41
CA ASN A 169 -11.61 8.73 1.60
C ASN A 169 -13.06 9.24 1.55
N VAL A 170 -13.76 9.09 2.65
CA VAL A 170 -15.10 9.68 2.88
C VAL A 170 -15.03 10.72 3.98
N THR A 171 -15.80 11.81 3.83
CA THR A 171 -15.85 12.88 4.82
C THR A 171 -16.74 12.46 5.98
N ILE A 172 -16.19 12.41 7.19
CA ILE A 172 -16.93 12.08 8.44
C ILE A 172 -17.18 13.31 9.32
N LYS A 173 -16.43 14.38 9.13
CA LYS A 173 -16.61 15.64 9.87
C LYS A 173 -16.76 16.81 8.91
N GLN A 174 -17.85 17.53 9.04
CA GLN A 174 -18.12 18.71 8.21
C GLN A 174 -17.24 19.89 8.67
N PRO A 175 -16.83 20.77 7.75
CA PRO A 175 -16.12 22.01 8.09
C PRO A 175 -17.01 22.96 8.91
N VAL A 176 -16.38 23.88 9.65
CA VAL A 176 -17.09 24.89 10.45
C VAL A 176 -18.04 25.73 9.61
N SER A 177 -17.68 26.04 8.37
CA SER A 177 -18.51 26.77 7.41
C SER A 177 -19.82 26.05 7.06
N ALA A 178 -19.89 24.72 7.14
CA ALA A 178 -21.15 23.98 6.98
C ALA A 178 -22.10 24.16 8.19
N ARG A 179 -21.54 24.30 9.40
CA ARG A 179 -22.32 24.58 10.63
C ARG A 179 -22.71 26.06 10.78
N TYR A 180 -21.86 26.94 10.26
CA TYR A 180 -22.02 28.39 10.27
C TYR A 180 -21.90 28.94 8.83
N PRO A 181 -22.96 28.83 8.01
CA PRO A 181 -22.91 29.23 6.60
C PRO A 181 -22.68 30.74 6.36
N ASP A 182 -22.92 31.57 7.36
CA ASP A 182 -22.60 32.98 7.38
C ASP A 182 -21.10 33.30 7.57
N LEU A 183 -20.30 32.28 7.85
CA LEU A 183 -18.84 32.36 8.03
C LEU A 183 -18.09 31.43 7.03
N PRO A 184 -18.23 31.68 5.71
CA PRO A 184 -17.68 30.72 4.70
C PRO A 184 -16.14 30.60 4.74
N GLU A 185 -15.46 31.65 5.20
CA GLU A 185 -13.99 31.69 5.30
C GLU A 185 -13.45 31.21 6.67
N ALA A 186 -14.34 30.70 7.55
CA ALA A 186 -13.92 30.24 8.87
C ALA A 186 -13.03 28.98 8.76
N SER A 187 -11.79 29.07 9.24
CA SER A 187 -10.81 27.97 9.26
C SER A 187 -10.72 27.26 10.62
N GLY A 188 -11.54 27.66 11.60
CA GLY A 188 -11.62 27.04 12.92
C GLY A 188 -12.04 25.58 12.84
N ARG A 189 -11.81 24.82 13.91
CA ARG A 189 -12.26 23.43 14.06
C ARG A 189 -13.06 23.28 15.35
N ILE A 190 -14.11 22.49 15.28
CA ILE A 190 -14.89 22.10 16.45
C ILE A 190 -14.46 20.70 16.83
N ILE A 191 -13.97 20.55 18.05
CA ILE A 191 -13.44 19.28 18.57
C ILE A 191 -14.28 18.92 19.79
N ASP A 192 -15.06 17.85 19.66
CA ASP A 192 -15.99 17.39 20.69
C ASP A 192 -15.49 16.11 21.39
N ASP A 193 -14.48 15.39 20.79
CA ASP A 193 -13.98 14.11 21.30
C ASP A 193 -12.54 13.85 20.85
N LEU A 194 -11.92 12.79 21.37
CA LEU A 194 -10.59 12.32 20.95
C LEU A 194 -10.62 11.78 19.51
N MET A 195 -9.42 11.44 18.99
CA MET A 195 -9.18 11.06 17.59
C MET A 195 -9.63 12.12 16.59
N TYR A 196 -9.49 13.37 16.98
CA TYR A 196 -9.62 14.51 16.07
C TYR A 196 -8.36 14.72 15.24
N LYS A 197 -7.27 14.12 15.66
CA LYS A 197 -5.98 14.15 14.98
C LYS A 197 -5.30 12.79 15.12
N HIS A 198 -4.72 12.29 14.04
CA HIS A 198 -3.90 11.09 14.01
C HIS A 198 -2.48 11.51 13.60
N TRP A 199 -1.53 11.48 14.54
CA TRP A 199 -0.21 12.10 14.41
C TRP A 199 -0.33 13.58 14.04
N ASP A 200 0.13 13.97 12.84
CA ASP A 200 0.07 15.34 12.31
C ASP A 200 -1.16 15.63 11.45
N GLN A 201 -1.96 14.61 11.10
CA GLN A 201 -3.13 14.73 10.22
C GLN A 201 -4.44 14.91 11.00
N TRP A 202 -5.29 15.82 10.52
CA TRP A 202 -6.63 15.99 11.06
C TRP A 202 -7.56 14.89 10.55
N VAL A 203 -8.29 14.24 11.45
CA VAL A 203 -9.26 13.20 11.11
C VAL A 203 -10.60 13.86 10.76
N THR A 204 -10.68 14.33 9.52
CA THR A 204 -11.91 14.86 8.91
C THR A 204 -12.50 13.90 7.89
N GLU A 205 -11.67 13.03 7.38
CA GLU A 205 -11.97 11.97 6.42
C GLU A 205 -11.35 10.66 6.89
N VAL A 206 -11.95 9.55 6.49
CA VAL A 206 -11.44 8.19 6.74
C VAL A 206 -11.55 7.35 5.47
N PRO A 207 -10.63 6.38 5.25
CA PRO A 207 -10.74 5.46 4.13
C PRO A 207 -11.89 4.48 4.33
N HIS A 208 -12.69 4.28 3.28
CA HIS A 208 -13.70 3.22 3.19
C HIS A 208 -13.40 2.29 2.02
N PRO A 209 -13.73 0.99 2.14
CA PRO A 209 -13.73 0.06 1.02
C PRO A 209 -15.01 0.21 0.21
N PHE A 210 -14.86 0.36 -1.09
CA PHE A 210 -15.94 0.42 -2.07
C PHE A 210 -15.86 -0.76 -3.02
N VAL A 211 -16.99 -1.23 -3.49
CA VAL A 211 -17.07 -2.21 -4.58
C VAL A 211 -17.82 -1.63 -5.77
N ALA A 212 -17.35 -1.91 -6.97
CA ALA A 212 -18.00 -1.51 -8.21
C ALA A 212 -17.98 -2.62 -9.26
N ASP A 213 -18.93 -2.59 -10.19
CA ASP A 213 -18.91 -3.42 -11.39
C ASP A 213 -17.98 -2.80 -12.45
N VAL A 214 -17.27 -3.65 -13.19
CA VAL A 214 -16.48 -3.25 -14.36
C VAL A 214 -17.31 -3.49 -15.61
N VAL A 215 -17.86 -2.43 -16.19
CA VAL A 215 -18.74 -2.52 -17.36
C VAL A 215 -18.21 -1.59 -18.47
N ASN A 216 -17.89 -2.17 -19.63
CA ASN A 216 -17.38 -1.42 -20.78
C ASN A 216 -16.19 -0.52 -20.46
N GLY A 217 -15.25 -0.99 -19.62
CA GLY A 217 -14.05 -0.25 -19.25
C GLY A 217 -14.30 0.93 -18.29
N LYS A 218 -15.40 0.93 -17.53
CA LYS A 218 -15.76 1.94 -16.53
C LYS A 218 -16.31 1.28 -15.27
N LEU A 219 -16.13 1.94 -14.13
CA LEU A 219 -16.74 1.54 -12.86
C LEU A 219 -18.22 1.98 -12.82
N GLN A 220 -19.10 1.05 -12.50
CA GLN A 220 -20.55 1.28 -12.34
C GLN A 220 -21.05 0.64 -11.05
N ASN A 221 -22.25 1.02 -10.61
CA ASN A 221 -22.89 0.47 -9.40
C ASN A 221 -21.99 0.53 -8.17
N ILE A 222 -21.33 1.68 -7.99
CA ILE A 222 -20.39 1.89 -6.88
C ILE A 222 -21.13 1.82 -5.56
N LYS A 223 -20.66 1.00 -4.62
CA LYS A 223 -21.23 0.81 -3.30
C LYS A 223 -20.16 0.96 -2.22
N ASP A 224 -20.41 1.77 -1.23
CA ASP A 224 -19.64 1.89 0.01
C ASP A 224 -19.99 0.71 0.92
N LEU A 225 -19.00 -0.05 1.40
CA LEU A 225 -19.23 -1.18 2.31
C LEU A 225 -19.41 -0.74 3.77
N LEU A 226 -19.06 0.51 4.08
CA LEU A 226 -19.21 1.13 5.39
C LEU A 226 -20.15 2.35 5.33
N GLU A 227 -21.09 2.39 4.39
CA GLU A 227 -21.98 3.52 4.18
C GLU A 227 -22.67 3.96 5.49
N GLY A 228 -22.49 5.24 5.85
CA GLY A 228 -23.02 5.83 7.08
C GLY A 228 -22.25 5.49 8.35
N GLU A 229 -21.20 4.68 8.29
CA GLU A 229 -20.35 4.37 9.43
C GLU A 229 -19.15 5.34 9.51
N PRO A 230 -18.72 5.77 10.70
CA PRO A 230 -17.57 6.68 10.85
C PRO A 230 -16.23 5.96 10.99
N TYR A 231 -16.18 4.66 10.67
CA TYR A 231 -15.01 3.80 10.90
C TYR A 231 -14.12 3.75 9.67
N GLU A 232 -12.83 3.54 9.90
CA GLU A 232 -11.84 3.41 8.83
C GLU A 232 -11.58 1.95 8.45
N SER A 233 -11.45 1.70 7.16
CA SER A 233 -10.91 0.46 6.59
C SER A 233 -10.31 0.78 5.21
N PRO A 234 -9.00 0.54 4.99
CA PRO A 234 -7.98 0.04 5.93
C PRO A 234 -7.73 0.95 7.14
N MET A 235 -7.14 0.39 8.19
CA MET A 235 -6.83 1.15 9.41
C MET A 235 -5.58 2.00 9.23
N LEU A 236 -5.69 3.29 9.45
CA LEU A 236 -4.55 4.20 9.45
C LEU A 236 -3.72 4.09 10.76
N PRO A 237 -2.43 4.47 10.75
CA PRO A 237 -1.69 5.07 9.62
C PRO A 237 -1.00 4.05 8.71
N TRP A 238 -0.95 2.77 9.07
CA TRP A 238 -0.12 1.76 8.43
C TRP A 238 -0.88 0.78 7.54
N GLY A 239 -2.18 0.69 7.69
CA GLY A 239 -3.02 -0.22 6.91
C GLY A 239 -3.21 0.28 5.48
N GLY A 240 -3.18 -0.66 4.54
CA GLY A 240 -3.40 -0.46 3.13
C GLY A 240 -4.27 -1.57 2.54
N ILE A 241 -4.15 -1.76 1.24
CA ILE A 241 -4.96 -2.74 0.49
C ILE A 241 -4.76 -4.18 0.97
N GLU A 242 -3.67 -4.48 1.67
CA GLU A 242 -3.42 -5.78 2.29
C GLU A 242 -4.42 -6.11 3.41
N GLN A 243 -5.13 -5.14 3.94
CA GLN A 243 -6.19 -5.36 4.93
C GLN A 243 -7.53 -5.76 4.32
N LEU A 244 -7.59 -5.92 3.00
CA LEU A 244 -8.76 -6.37 2.26
C LEU A 244 -8.45 -7.62 1.44
N ALA A 245 -9.44 -8.48 1.23
CA ALA A 245 -9.30 -9.68 0.41
C ALA A 245 -10.62 -10.10 -0.23
N TRP A 246 -10.54 -10.62 -1.45
CA TRP A 246 -11.63 -11.34 -2.10
C TRP A 246 -11.60 -12.81 -1.71
N SER A 247 -12.78 -13.42 -1.50
CA SER A 247 -12.88 -14.87 -1.52
C SER A 247 -12.62 -15.41 -2.93
N PRO A 248 -12.08 -16.64 -3.08
CA PRO A 248 -11.76 -17.21 -4.40
C PRO A 248 -12.96 -17.32 -5.34
N ASP A 249 -14.17 -17.43 -4.80
CA ASP A 249 -15.42 -17.46 -5.59
C ASP A 249 -15.99 -16.07 -5.89
N GLY A 250 -15.33 -15.00 -5.42
CA GLY A 250 -15.72 -13.61 -5.66
C GLY A 250 -17.00 -13.15 -4.97
N LYS A 251 -17.53 -13.90 -3.99
CA LYS A 251 -18.80 -13.57 -3.33
C LYS A 251 -18.64 -12.83 -2.01
N ILE A 252 -17.51 -13.01 -1.34
CA ILE A 252 -17.20 -12.41 -0.03
C ILE A 252 -16.04 -11.45 -0.17
N ILE A 253 -16.17 -10.29 0.47
CA ILE A 253 -15.07 -9.37 0.72
C ILE A 253 -14.74 -9.46 2.22
N ALA A 254 -13.49 -9.82 2.54
CA ALA A 254 -12.96 -9.71 3.88
C ALA A 254 -12.26 -8.35 4.03
N TYR A 255 -12.50 -7.67 5.15
CA TYR A 255 -11.83 -6.42 5.46
C TYR A 255 -11.55 -6.27 6.95
N THR A 256 -10.45 -5.61 7.28
CA THR A 256 -10.08 -5.26 8.64
C THR A 256 -10.72 -3.93 9.02
N CYS A 257 -11.31 -3.84 10.20
CA CYS A 257 -11.87 -2.60 10.72
C CYS A 257 -11.86 -2.58 12.25
N ARG A 258 -11.55 -1.42 12.83
CA ARG A 258 -11.74 -1.16 14.25
C ARG A 258 -12.98 -0.30 14.43
N LYS A 259 -14.13 -0.94 14.70
CA LYS A 259 -15.42 -0.27 14.88
C LYS A 259 -15.54 0.41 16.24
N LYS A 260 -14.71 1.43 16.45
CA LYS A 260 -14.65 2.28 17.64
C LYS A 260 -14.51 3.73 17.24
N THR A 261 -14.90 4.65 18.11
CA THR A 261 -14.79 6.09 17.92
C THR A 261 -14.28 6.80 19.17
N GLY A 262 -13.84 8.04 19.03
CA GLY A 262 -13.49 8.91 20.14
C GLY A 262 -12.43 8.31 21.07
N LYS A 263 -12.68 8.37 22.37
CA LYS A 263 -11.77 7.85 23.39
C LYS A 263 -11.53 6.35 23.24
N GLU A 264 -12.53 5.57 22.90
CA GLU A 264 -12.38 4.11 22.76
C GLU A 264 -11.42 3.77 21.61
N TYR A 265 -11.51 4.49 20.50
CA TYR A 265 -10.57 4.35 19.38
C TYR A 265 -9.14 4.69 19.80
N ALA A 266 -8.96 5.73 20.62
CA ALA A 266 -7.64 6.22 21.03
C ALA A 266 -6.88 5.25 21.94
N ILE A 267 -7.58 4.40 22.70
CA ILE A 267 -6.97 3.51 23.72
C ILE A 267 -6.98 2.04 23.34
N SER A 268 -7.79 1.64 22.37
CA SER A 268 -7.95 0.24 21.97
C SER A 268 -7.20 -0.08 20.70
N THR A 269 -6.54 -1.24 20.67
CA THR A 269 -5.97 -1.84 19.46
C THR A 269 -6.90 -2.90 18.85
N ASN A 270 -8.05 -3.16 19.46
CA ASN A 270 -8.96 -4.22 19.05
C ASN A 270 -9.62 -3.90 17.71
N SER A 271 -9.10 -4.52 16.65
CA SER A 271 -9.70 -4.58 15.33
C SER A 271 -10.20 -5.98 15.03
N ASP A 272 -11.22 -6.05 14.20
CA ASP A 272 -11.82 -7.31 13.76
C ASP A 272 -11.74 -7.46 12.22
N ILE A 273 -11.85 -8.70 11.78
CA ILE A 273 -12.05 -9.03 10.37
C ILE A 273 -13.55 -9.22 10.13
N TYR A 274 -14.07 -8.46 9.19
CA TYR A 274 -15.46 -8.52 8.76
C TYR A 274 -15.57 -9.16 7.39
N PHE A 275 -16.62 -9.95 7.19
CA PHE A 275 -17.03 -10.45 5.89
C PHE A 275 -18.24 -9.66 5.41
N TYR A 276 -18.15 -9.11 4.22
CA TYR A 276 -19.26 -8.53 3.48
C TYR A 276 -19.70 -9.53 2.39
N ASP A 277 -20.91 -10.04 2.48
CA ASP A 277 -21.51 -10.95 1.48
C ASP A 277 -22.17 -10.11 0.37
N LEU A 278 -21.66 -10.21 -0.84
CA LEU A 278 -22.17 -9.46 -2.00
C LEU A 278 -23.55 -9.92 -2.45
N THR A 279 -23.95 -11.14 -2.11
CA THR A 279 -25.25 -11.70 -2.48
C THR A 279 -26.35 -11.17 -1.58
N THR A 280 -26.08 -11.12 -0.27
CA THR A 280 -27.08 -10.73 0.75
C THR A 280 -26.94 -9.27 1.18
N GLY A 281 -25.78 -8.67 0.96
CA GLY A 281 -25.43 -7.33 1.47
C GLY A 281 -25.17 -7.29 2.98
N GLN A 282 -25.01 -8.44 3.64
CA GLN A 282 -24.81 -8.52 5.08
C GLN A 282 -23.34 -8.52 5.45
N THR A 283 -23.04 -7.87 6.58
CA THR A 283 -21.71 -7.87 7.20
C THR A 283 -21.71 -8.76 8.45
N THR A 284 -20.69 -9.61 8.59
CA THR A 284 -20.49 -10.50 9.73
C THR A 284 -19.10 -10.32 10.32
N ASN A 285 -18.99 -10.16 11.64
CA ASN A 285 -17.72 -10.14 12.35
C ASN A 285 -17.19 -11.58 12.52
N MET A 286 -16.02 -11.88 11.93
CA MET A 286 -15.43 -13.22 11.92
C MET A 286 -14.49 -13.47 13.10
N THR A 287 -13.95 -12.42 13.70
CA THR A 287 -13.01 -12.50 14.82
C THR A 287 -13.61 -12.04 16.15
N GLN A 288 -14.93 -11.89 16.20
CA GLN A 288 -15.64 -11.46 17.41
C GLN A 288 -15.13 -12.18 18.66
N GLY A 289 -14.80 -11.41 19.70
CA GLY A 289 -14.28 -11.90 20.99
C GLY A 289 -12.76 -12.04 21.03
N MET A 290 -12.04 -11.84 19.96
CA MET A 290 -10.59 -11.64 19.95
C MET A 290 -10.31 -10.17 20.30
N MET A 291 -9.22 -9.90 21.03
CA MET A 291 -9.08 -8.61 21.74
C MET A 291 -7.97 -7.72 21.26
N GLY A 292 -7.08 -8.19 20.42
CA GLY A 292 -5.99 -7.37 19.88
C GLY A 292 -6.23 -6.96 18.42
N TYR A 293 -5.17 -6.64 17.71
CA TYR A 293 -5.26 -6.45 16.27
C TYR A 293 -5.52 -7.78 15.57
N ASP A 294 -6.61 -7.88 14.83
CA ASP A 294 -6.86 -8.90 13.82
C ASP A 294 -6.83 -8.25 12.44
N THR A 295 -5.82 -8.56 11.62
CA THR A 295 -5.51 -7.83 10.38
C THR A 295 -5.10 -8.76 9.23
N ASN A 296 -5.05 -8.21 8.02
CA ASN A 296 -4.47 -8.85 6.83
C ASN A 296 -5.07 -10.22 6.50
N PRO A 297 -6.40 -10.29 6.29
CA PRO A 297 -7.08 -11.54 5.97
C PRO A 297 -6.62 -12.11 4.62
N ARG A 298 -6.44 -13.45 4.55
CA ARG A 298 -6.10 -14.18 3.33
C ARG A 298 -6.89 -15.46 3.25
N PHE A 299 -7.74 -15.59 2.25
CA PHE A 299 -8.42 -16.85 1.98
C PHE A 299 -7.44 -17.90 1.43
N SER A 300 -7.65 -19.17 1.80
CA SER A 300 -6.96 -20.26 1.13
C SER A 300 -7.40 -20.38 -0.34
N PRO A 301 -6.56 -20.90 -1.26
CA PRO A 301 -6.92 -21.08 -2.67
C PRO A 301 -8.21 -21.86 -2.90
N ASP A 302 -8.52 -22.86 -2.06
CA ASP A 302 -9.74 -23.66 -2.13
C ASP A 302 -10.97 -22.99 -1.48
N GLY A 303 -10.78 -21.81 -0.86
CA GLY A 303 -11.83 -21.02 -0.22
C GLY A 303 -12.38 -21.60 1.07
N LYS A 304 -11.77 -22.64 1.66
CA LYS A 304 -12.26 -23.27 2.89
C LYS A 304 -11.73 -22.64 4.17
N TYR A 305 -10.62 -21.93 4.09
CA TYR A 305 -9.95 -21.37 5.25
C TYR A 305 -9.68 -19.88 5.07
N LEU A 306 -9.61 -19.19 6.20
CA LEU A 306 -9.13 -17.82 6.29
C LEU A 306 -7.91 -17.79 7.21
N ALA A 307 -6.78 -17.29 6.73
CA ALA A 307 -5.62 -16.96 7.54
C ALA A 307 -5.58 -15.45 7.82
N TRP A 308 -5.07 -15.05 9.00
CA TRP A 308 -4.86 -13.65 9.33
C TRP A 308 -3.77 -13.47 10.39
N GLN A 309 -3.31 -12.23 10.53
CA GLN A 309 -2.41 -11.82 11.61
C GLN A 309 -3.24 -11.39 12.82
N SER A 310 -2.81 -11.82 14.00
CA SER A 310 -3.55 -11.57 15.24
C SER A 310 -2.63 -11.26 16.41
N MET A 311 -2.85 -10.12 17.06
CA MET A 311 -2.30 -9.83 18.39
C MET A 311 -3.31 -10.26 19.47
N GLU A 312 -2.87 -10.48 20.70
CA GLU A 312 -3.72 -11.08 21.73
C GLU A 312 -4.45 -10.07 22.59
N ARG A 313 -3.77 -8.99 22.98
CA ARG A 313 -4.24 -8.09 24.03
C ARG A 313 -4.66 -6.74 23.48
N ASP A 314 -5.79 -6.25 23.92
CA ASP A 314 -6.23 -4.89 23.64
C ASP A 314 -5.29 -3.85 24.28
N GLY A 315 -4.92 -2.81 23.53
CA GLY A 315 -4.03 -1.75 23.97
C GLY A 315 -2.52 -2.07 23.93
N TYR A 316 -2.13 -3.24 23.41
CA TYR A 316 -0.73 -3.67 23.35
C TYR A 316 -0.23 -3.79 21.89
N GLU A 317 0.33 -2.73 21.36
CA GLU A 317 0.90 -2.72 20.00
C GLU A 317 2.21 -3.52 19.87
N ALA A 318 2.83 -3.88 20.99
CA ALA A 318 4.05 -4.70 21.04
C ALA A 318 3.78 -6.21 21.23
N ASP A 319 2.53 -6.63 21.18
CA ASP A 319 2.20 -8.06 21.23
C ASP A 319 2.72 -8.80 20.01
N LYS A 320 2.97 -10.10 20.20
CA LYS A 320 3.36 -10.99 19.11
C LYS A 320 2.28 -11.05 18.04
N ASN A 321 2.65 -10.80 16.81
CA ASN A 321 1.77 -10.94 15.65
C ASN A 321 1.69 -12.42 15.24
N ARG A 322 0.62 -13.09 15.68
CA ARG A 322 0.37 -14.52 15.51
C ARG A 322 -0.21 -14.83 14.14
N LEU A 323 0.10 -16.01 13.59
CA LEU A 323 -0.66 -16.57 12.48
C LEU A 323 -1.84 -17.37 12.98
N MET A 324 -3.05 -16.93 12.63
CA MET A 324 -4.30 -17.62 12.91
C MET A 324 -4.91 -18.17 11.62
N VAL A 325 -5.58 -19.32 11.71
CA VAL A 325 -6.35 -19.90 10.59
C VAL A 325 -7.72 -20.31 11.12
N MET A 326 -8.78 -19.97 10.38
CA MET A 326 -10.16 -20.37 10.63
C MET A 326 -10.66 -21.32 9.55
N ASP A 327 -11.24 -22.43 9.94
CA ASP A 327 -12.10 -23.23 9.08
C ASP A 327 -13.45 -22.51 8.90
N LEU A 328 -13.77 -22.14 7.66
CA LEU A 328 -14.95 -21.32 7.36
C LEU A 328 -16.28 -22.04 7.53
N ALA A 329 -16.29 -23.38 7.46
CA ALA A 329 -17.49 -24.18 7.66
C ALA A 329 -17.83 -24.36 9.15
N THR A 330 -16.81 -24.67 9.98
CA THR A 330 -16.98 -24.94 11.40
C THR A 330 -16.78 -23.72 12.28
N LYS A 331 -16.15 -22.64 11.76
CA LYS A 331 -15.71 -21.45 12.49
C LYS A 331 -14.63 -21.73 13.56
N GLN A 332 -14.05 -22.93 13.52
CA GLN A 332 -12.95 -23.27 14.44
C GLN A 332 -11.70 -22.47 14.07
N LYS A 333 -11.11 -21.83 15.07
CA LYS A 333 -9.88 -21.04 14.94
C LYS A 333 -8.68 -21.84 15.45
N THR A 334 -7.58 -21.84 14.70
CA THR A 334 -6.31 -22.50 15.04
C THR A 334 -5.22 -21.46 15.19
N TYR A 335 -4.54 -21.44 16.32
CA TYR A 335 -3.29 -20.68 16.51
C TYR A 335 -2.13 -21.49 15.91
N VAL A 336 -1.73 -21.15 14.69
CA VAL A 336 -0.74 -21.92 13.93
C VAL A 336 0.68 -21.73 14.49
N THR A 337 1.05 -20.50 14.81
CA THR A 337 2.38 -20.13 15.32
C THR A 337 2.47 -20.19 16.85
N GLU A 338 1.71 -21.08 17.51
CA GLU A 338 1.68 -21.23 18.96
C GLU A 338 3.07 -21.53 19.55
N ASN A 339 3.82 -22.43 18.88
CA ASN A 339 5.17 -22.85 19.27
C ASN A 339 6.28 -22.10 18.52
N PHE A 340 5.97 -20.97 17.88
CA PHE A 340 6.92 -20.16 17.14
C PHE A 340 6.96 -18.76 17.75
N ASP A 341 8.03 -18.43 18.45
CA ASP A 341 8.12 -17.22 19.28
C ASP A 341 8.61 -15.97 18.54
N TYR A 342 8.11 -15.78 17.29
CA TYR A 342 8.42 -14.62 16.46
C TYR A 342 7.17 -14.08 15.80
N ASN A 343 7.22 -12.81 15.36
CA ASN A 343 6.14 -12.19 14.62
C ASN A 343 5.99 -12.82 13.23
N THR A 344 4.75 -12.87 12.75
CA THR A 344 4.40 -13.24 11.38
C THR A 344 4.09 -11.96 10.60
N ASP A 345 4.94 -11.59 9.62
CA ASP A 345 4.80 -10.32 8.89
C ASP A 345 4.11 -10.45 7.53
N VAL A 346 4.17 -11.61 6.89
CA VAL A 346 3.54 -11.87 5.59
C VAL A 346 2.77 -13.19 5.67
N ILE A 347 1.67 -13.29 4.96
CA ILE A 347 0.88 -14.51 4.81
C ILE A 347 0.73 -14.78 3.31
N GLN A 348 1.33 -15.88 2.83
CA GLN A 348 1.18 -16.37 1.47
C GLN A 348 0.79 -17.84 1.49
N TRP A 349 -0.46 -18.17 1.18
CA TRP A 349 -0.88 -19.55 1.02
C TRP A 349 -0.13 -20.24 -0.11
N ALA A 350 0.25 -21.50 0.12
CA ALA A 350 0.65 -22.41 -0.94
C ALA A 350 -0.56 -22.90 -1.73
N ASP A 351 -0.35 -23.43 -2.93
CA ASP A 351 -1.44 -23.93 -3.81
C ASP A 351 -2.23 -25.10 -3.20
N ASP A 352 -1.64 -25.81 -2.24
CA ASP A 352 -2.25 -26.97 -1.58
C ASP A 352 -3.29 -26.60 -0.50
N SER A 353 -3.50 -25.31 -0.22
CA SER A 353 -4.41 -24.80 0.82
C SER A 353 -4.12 -25.36 2.22
N ARG A 354 -2.90 -25.82 2.47
CA ARG A 354 -2.43 -26.39 3.74
C ARG A 354 -1.21 -25.65 4.28
N HIS A 355 -0.22 -25.42 3.40
CA HIS A 355 0.99 -24.73 3.79
C HIS A 355 0.87 -23.22 3.60
N ILE A 356 1.48 -22.47 4.51
CA ILE A 356 1.51 -21.00 4.49
C ILE A 356 2.95 -20.55 4.58
N TYR A 357 3.42 -19.82 3.59
CA TYR A 357 4.70 -19.12 3.67
C TYR A 357 4.51 -17.83 4.47
N LEU A 358 5.45 -17.60 5.37
CA LEU A 358 5.48 -16.41 6.21
C LEU A 358 6.90 -15.84 6.28
N ILE A 359 7.01 -14.59 6.60
CA ILE A 359 8.27 -13.91 6.87
C ILE A 359 8.33 -13.60 8.36
N ALA A 360 9.49 -13.86 8.99
CA ALA A 360 9.71 -13.54 10.39
C ALA A 360 11.15 -13.06 10.62
N CYS A 361 11.31 -12.08 11.50
CA CYS A 361 12.62 -11.61 11.94
C CYS A 361 13.11 -12.47 13.10
N VAL A 362 14.13 -13.29 12.83
CA VAL A 362 14.77 -14.20 13.79
C VAL A 362 16.23 -13.80 13.96
N GLU A 363 16.66 -13.51 15.18
CA GLU A 363 18.03 -13.07 15.48
C GLU A 363 18.50 -11.91 14.59
N ALA A 364 17.66 -10.89 14.43
CA ALA A 364 17.90 -9.71 13.59
C ALA A 364 18.13 -10.01 12.08
N LYS A 365 17.57 -11.10 11.58
CA LYS A 365 17.57 -11.49 10.16
C LYS A 365 16.15 -11.87 9.76
N THR A 366 15.64 -11.26 8.73
CA THR A 366 14.30 -11.54 8.24
C THR A 366 14.32 -12.66 7.22
N GLN A 367 13.76 -13.81 7.56
CA GLN A 367 13.82 -15.05 6.77
C GLN A 367 12.42 -15.55 6.40
N ILE A 368 12.34 -16.38 5.36
CA ILE A 368 11.10 -17.03 4.92
C ILE A 368 10.98 -18.39 5.63
N PHE A 369 9.78 -18.62 6.16
CA PHE A 369 9.39 -19.87 6.80
C PHE A 369 8.19 -20.47 6.07
N VAL A 370 7.95 -21.75 6.28
CA VAL A 370 6.72 -22.44 5.89
C VAL A 370 6.05 -23.01 7.14
N ALA A 371 4.77 -22.74 7.30
CA ALA A 371 3.94 -23.32 8.36
C ALA A 371 2.95 -24.31 7.76
N ASP A 372 2.81 -25.48 8.38
CA ASP A 372 1.71 -26.41 8.14
C ASP A 372 0.64 -26.14 9.19
N PHE A 373 -0.50 -25.59 8.80
CA PHE A 373 -1.50 -25.13 9.76
C PHE A 373 -2.23 -26.30 10.48
N LEU A 374 -2.21 -27.51 9.91
CA LEU A 374 -2.81 -28.69 10.53
C LEU A 374 -1.94 -29.27 11.64
N THR A 375 -0.63 -29.33 11.43
CA THR A 375 0.34 -29.86 12.42
C THR A 375 0.91 -28.79 13.33
N LYS A 376 0.77 -27.50 12.96
CA LYS A 376 1.38 -26.32 13.61
C LYS A 376 2.90 -26.31 13.54
N GLU A 377 3.48 -27.09 12.66
CA GLU A 377 4.92 -27.11 12.44
C GLU A 377 5.34 -25.90 11.61
N VAL A 378 6.35 -25.14 12.06
CA VAL A 378 6.95 -24.02 11.34
C VAL A 378 8.42 -24.31 11.07
N LYS A 379 8.82 -24.28 9.80
CA LYS A 379 10.18 -24.57 9.36
C LYS A 379 10.79 -23.41 8.59
N PRO A 380 12.08 -23.06 8.83
CA PRO A 380 12.78 -22.11 7.97
C PRO A 380 13.05 -22.75 6.61
N ILE A 381 12.87 -21.98 5.53
CA ILE A 381 13.24 -22.38 4.16
C ILE A 381 14.36 -21.53 3.59
N THR A 382 14.69 -20.42 4.23
CA THR A 382 15.84 -19.58 3.89
C THR A 382 16.74 -19.39 5.09
N GLN A 383 17.99 -19.04 4.81
CA GLN A 383 19.02 -18.73 5.80
C GLN A 383 20.07 -17.79 5.20
N GLY A 384 20.88 -17.16 6.02
CA GLY A 384 21.99 -16.32 5.57
C GLY A 384 21.97 -14.93 6.21
N GLN A 385 22.90 -14.06 5.79
CA GLN A 385 23.08 -12.70 6.31
C GLN A 385 22.39 -11.68 5.39
N HIS A 386 21.08 -11.80 5.24
CA HIS A 386 20.24 -10.93 4.42
C HIS A 386 18.79 -11.02 4.89
N ASP A 387 17.97 -10.11 4.43
CA ASP A 387 16.57 -9.96 4.80
C ASP A 387 15.67 -10.15 3.58
N TYR A 388 14.63 -10.96 3.75
CA TYR A 388 13.53 -11.08 2.81
C TYR A 388 12.40 -10.12 3.19
N LEU A 389 11.88 -9.37 2.21
CA LEU A 389 10.86 -8.34 2.41
C LEU A 389 9.48 -8.74 1.85
N SER A 390 9.46 -9.69 0.94
CA SER A 390 8.22 -10.23 0.36
C SER A 390 8.45 -11.66 -0.12
N VAL A 391 7.36 -12.40 -0.27
CA VAL A 391 7.36 -13.74 -0.86
C VAL A 391 6.09 -13.93 -1.69
N ALA A 392 6.24 -14.51 -2.88
CA ALA A 392 5.16 -14.90 -3.77
C ALA A 392 5.45 -16.26 -4.39
N LEU A 393 4.40 -16.95 -4.85
CA LEU A 393 4.55 -18.23 -5.53
C LEU A 393 5.08 -18.03 -6.96
N GLY A 394 6.21 -18.64 -7.26
CA GLY A 394 6.76 -18.77 -8.59
C GLY A 394 6.32 -20.07 -9.29
N GLY A 395 6.81 -20.28 -10.51
CA GLY A 395 6.59 -21.53 -11.25
C GLY A 395 7.40 -22.70 -10.70
N GLN A 396 6.92 -23.93 -10.92
CA GLN A 396 7.65 -25.16 -10.64
C GLN A 396 8.09 -25.32 -9.16
N GLY A 397 7.26 -24.87 -8.21
CA GLY A 397 7.55 -24.96 -6.78
C GLY A 397 8.61 -23.96 -6.28
N LYS A 398 8.99 -22.98 -7.10
CA LYS A 398 9.88 -21.88 -6.70
C LYS A 398 9.10 -20.79 -5.98
N LEU A 399 9.84 -19.97 -5.23
CA LEU A 399 9.34 -18.71 -4.67
C LEU A 399 10.00 -17.54 -5.39
N ILE A 400 9.29 -16.44 -5.51
CA ILE A 400 9.82 -15.14 -5.92
C ILE A 400 9.83 -14.27 -4.68
N ALA A 401 10.96 -13.67 -4.38
CA ALA A 401 11.12 -12.89 -3.16
C ALA A 401 11.92 -11.60 -3.41
N LYS A 402 11.57 -10.56 -2.68
CA LYS A 402 12.38 -9.36 -2.57
C LYS A 402 13.38 -9.54 -1.42
N ARG A 403 14.67 -9.33 -1.67
CA ARG A 403 15.75 -9.56 -0.70
C ARG A 403 16.74 -8.40 -0.72
N GLN A 404 17.19 -8.00 0.46
CA GLN A 404 18.24 -6.99 0.68
C GLN A 404 19.32 -7.48 1.66
N SER A 405 20.37 -6.70 1.80
CA SER A 405 21.37 -6.86 2.86
C SER A 405 21.97 -5.49 3.23
N MET A 406 22.80 -5.45 4.27
CA MET A 406 23.52 -4.23 4.65
C MET A 406 24.41 -3.64 3.54
N SER A 407 24.80 -4.45 2.54
CA SER A 407 25.67 -4.04 1.44
C SER A 407 25.00 -4.07 0.06
N LYS A 408 23.70 -4.40 0.00
CA LYS A 408 22.94 -4.48 -1.26
C LYS A 408 21.53 -3.94 -1.06
N PRO A 409 21.03 -3.08 -1.98
CA PRO A 409 19.63 -2.70 -2.01
C PRO A 409 18.74 -3.91 -2.32
N ASP A 410 17.42 -3.70 -2.29
CA ASP A 410 16.45 -4.73 -2.65
C ASP A 410 16.65 -5.20 -4.10
N GLU A 411 16.62 -6.50 -4.27
CA GLU A 411 16.62 -7.18 -5.56
C GLU A 411 15.56 -8.28 -5.54
N ILE A 412 15.07 -8.67 -6.72
CA ILE A 412 14.13 -9.79 -6.90
C ILE A 412 14.92 -11.07 -7.15
N TYR A 413 14.64 -12.11 -6.37
CA TYR A 413 15.28 -13.43 -6.42
C TYR A 413 14.26 -14.51 -6.70
#